data_07b152a0c2b5dcd910c8629882169675
#
_entry.id   07b152a0c2b5dcd910c8629882169675
#
_cell.length_a   1.000
_cell.length_b   1.000
_cell.length_c   1.000
_cell.angle_alpha   90.00
_cell.angle_beta   90.00
_cell.angle_gamma   90.00
#
_symmetry.space_group_name_H-M   'P 1'
#
loop_
_entity.id
_entity.type
_entity.pdbx_description
1 polymer ?
#
loop_
_entity_poly.entity_id
_entity_poly.type
_entity_poly.pdbx_seq_one_letter_code
_entity_poly.pdbx_strand_id
1 'polypeptide(L)'
;MKKIIVIIILFAFSNMSFSQKDIIGLGLTKCSTFYNSNAEDKIIFMSWVAGFISSESIKNKKTYNKNISYDRSIIWLEYFCHNHPDKSFREATESFIDKFLKK
;
A
#
# COMPACT_ATOMS: atom_id res chain seq x y z
N MET A 1 -5.24 39.74 14.27
CA MET A 1 -4.85 39.31 12.92
C MET A 1 -3.86 38.16 12.92
N LYS A 2 -2.80 38.20 13.75
CA LYS A 2 -1.82 37.12 13.80
C LYS A 2 -2.43 35.79 14.26
N LYS A 3 -3.42 35.79 15.15
CA LYS A 3 -4.10 34.58 15.64
C LYS A 3 -4.90 33.88 14.52
N ILE A 4 -5.46 34.63 13.60
CA ILE A 4 -6.26 34.07 12.49
C ILE A 4 -5.36 33.33 11.51
N ILE A 5 -4.16 33.88 11.23
CA ILE A 5 -3.18 33.28 10.32
C ILE A 5 -2.67 31.95 10.90
N VAL A 6 -2.42 31.88 12.20
CA VAL A 6 -1.97 30.67 12.88
C VAL A 6 -3.05 29.56 12.80
N ILE A 7 -4.32 29.93 12.95
CA ILE A 7 -5.42 28.98 12.86
C ILE A 7 -5.53 28.40 11.46
N ILE A 8 -5.33 29.20 10.41
CA ILE A 8 -5.35 28.76 9.01
C ILE A 8 -4.22 27.76 8.74
N ILE A 9 -3.02 28.01 9.26
CA ILE A 9 -1.85 27.13 9.12
C ILE A 9 -2.12 25.79 9.80
N LEU A 10 -2.69 25.80 10.99
CA LEU A 10 -3.05 24.57 11.72
C LEU A 10 -4.08 23.75 10.95
N PHE A 11 -5.01 24.42 10.29
CA PHE A 11 -6.02 23.75 9.48
C PHE A 11 -5.42 23.03 8.28
N ALA A 12 -4.42 23.62 7.62
CA ALA A 12 -3.70 23.02 6.51
C ALA A 12 -2.92 21.76 6.97
N PHE A 13 -2.30 21.79 8.13
CA PHE A 13 -1.62 20.62 8.69
C PHE A 13 -2.57 19.47 9.02
N SER A 14 -3.78 19.78 9.47
CA SER A 14 -4.80 18.77 9.74
C SER A 14 -5.18 18.00 8.48
N ASN A 15 -5.26 18.67 7.33
CA ASN A 15 -5.54 18.03 6.05
C ASN A 15 -4.42 17.08 5.63
N MET A 16 -3.17 17.43 5.87
CA MET A 16 -2.02 16.56 5.58
C MET A 16 -2.02 15.30 6.47
N SER A 17 -2.39 15.43 7.73
CA SER A 17 -2.55 14.27 8.63
C SER A 17 -3.61 13.31 8.14
N PHE A 18 -4.68 13.82 7.53
CA PHE A 18 -5.73 12.99 6.98
C PHE A 18 -5.22 12.14 5.81
N SER A 19 -4.39 12.70 4.92
CA SER A 19 -3.75 11.96 3.83
C SER A 19 -2.87 10.81 4.32
N GLN A 20 -2.10 11.03 5.37
CA GLN A 20 -1.26 9.98 5.96
C GLN A 20 -2.09 8.83 6.52
N LYS A 21 -3.25 9.15 7.09
CA LYS A 21 -4.16 8.15 7.63
C LYS A 21 -4.69 7.22 6.53
N ASP A 22 -4.97 7.76 5.35
CA ASP A 22 -5.42 6.99 4.20
C ASP A 22 -4.33 6.05 3.71
N ILE A 23 -3.08 6.51 3.67
CA ILE A 23 -1.93 5.68 3.26
C ILE A 23 -1.74 4.49 4.21
N ILE A 24 -1.85 4.70 5.51
CA ILE A 24 -1.71 3.63 6.51
C ILE A 24 -2.80 2.58 6.35
N GLY A 25 -4.00 2.99 5.94
CA GLY A 25 -5.15 2.11 5.79
C GLY A 25 -5.20 1.31 4.50
N LEU A 26 -4.24 1.45 3.58
CA LEU A 26 -4.32 0.82 2.26
C LEU A 26 -4.42 -0.71 2.31
N GLY A 27 -3.77 -1.35 3.28
CA GLY A 27 -3.85 -2.79 3.43
C GLY A 27 -5.24 -3.32 3.75
N LEU A 28 -6.08 -2.49 4.36
CA LEU A 28 -7.45 -2.85 4.71
C LEU A 28 -8.44 -2.55 3.57
N THR A 29 -7.98 -1.91 2.52
CA THR A 29 -8.80 -1.58 1.35
C THR A 29 -9.09 -2.86 0.55
N LYS A 30 -10.25 -2.90 -0.08
CA LYS A 30 -10.61 -4.05 -0.91
C LYS A 30 -9.73 -4.15 -2.15
N CYS A 31 -9.45 -5.37 -2.56
CA CYS A 31 -8.74 -5.67 -3.80
C CYS A 31 -9.35 -4.98 -5.02
N SER A 32 -10.68 -4.91 -5.08
CA SER A 32 -11.37 -4.23 -6.18
C SER A 32 -10.99 -2.75 -6.27
N THR A 33 -10.74 -2.10 -5.16
CA THR A 33 -10.33 -0.71 -5.13
C THR A 33 -8.95 -0.53 -5.76
N PHE A 34 -8.01 -1.42 -5.44
CA PHE A 34 -6.70 -1.41 -6.09
C PHE A 34 -6.82 -1.65 -7.59
N TYR A 35 -7.54 -2.70 -7.97
CA TYR A 35 -7.71 -3.08 -9.38
C TYR A 35 -8.29 -1.93 -10.22
N ASN A 36 -9.26 -1.21 -9.67
CA ASN A 36 -9.94 -0.12 -10.36
C ASN A 36 -9.25 1.24 -10.22
N SER A 37 -8.14 1.31 -9.51
CA SER A 37 -7.39 2.55 -9.31
C SER A 37 -6.70 3.00 -10.59
N ASN A 38 -6.45 4.31 -10.70
CA ASN A 38 -5.64 4.86 -11.78
C ASN A 38 -4.15 4.57 -11.53
N ALA A 39 -3.31 4.90 -12.51
CA ALA A 39 -1.88 4.61 -12.46
C ALA A 39 -1.19 5.27 -11.25
N GLU A 40 -1.57 6.51 -10.93
CA GLU A 40 -0.96 7.24 -9.82
C GLU A 40 -1.30 6.59 -8.47
N ASP A 41 -2.55 6.22 -8.28
CA ASP A 41 -2.98 5.56 -7.05
C ASP A 41 -2.35 4.18 -6.91
N LYS A 42 -2.16 3.46 -8.01
CA LYS A 42 -1.48 2.16 -7.98
C LYS A 42 -0.03 2.28 -7.53
N ILE A 43 0.64 3.37 -7.88
CA ILE A 43 1.99 3.64 -7.38
C ILE A 43 1.98 3.76 -5.85
N ILE A 44 0.98 4.43 -5.29
CA ILE A 44 0.83 4.56 -3.84
C ILE A 44 0.60 3.19 -3.20
N PHE A 45 -0.28 2.37 -3.77
CA PHE A 45 -0.49 0.99 -3.31
C PHE A 45 0.81 0.19 -3.33
N MET A 46 1.59 0.30 -4.40
CA MET A 46 2.85 -0.43 -4.53
C MET A 46 3.91 0.06 -3.55
N SER A 47 3.90 1.33 -3.20
CA SER A 47 4.77 1.86 -2.14
C SER A 47 4.41 1.25 -0.79
N TRP A 48 3.11 1.08 -0.52
CA TRP A 48 2.65 0.39 0.68
C TRP A 48 3.13 -1.07 0.69
N VAL A 49 3.04 -1.75 -0.46
CA VAL A 49 3.52 -3.14 -0.60
C VAL A 49 5.00 -3.24 -0.26
N ALA A 50 5.82 -2.34 -0.79
CA ALA A 50 7.26 -2.33 -0.52
C ALA A 50 7.55 -2.15 0.99
N GLY A 51 6.83 -1.24 1.64
CA GLY A 51 6.94 -1.03 3.08
C GLY A 51 6.50 -2.24 3.89
N PHE A 52 5.40 -2.86 3.48
CA PHE A 52 4.89 -4.06 4.14
C PHE A 52 5.91 -5.21 4.04
N ILE A 53 6.47 -5.44 2.87
CA ILE A 53 7.49 -6.48 2.66
C ILE A 53 8.71 -6.23 3.53
N SER A 54 9.20 -4.99 3.58
CA SER A 54 10.33 -4.62 4.41
C SER A 54 10.05 -4.86 5.89
N SER A 55 8.86 -4.48 6.35
CA SER A 55 8.43 -4.66 7.73
C SER A 55 8.38 -6.17 8.11
N GLU A 56 7.78 -6.98 7.23
CA GLU A 56 7.68 -8.42 7.47
C GLU A 56 9.05 -9.09 7.47
N SER A 57 9.96 -8.67 6.61
CA SER A 57 11.33 -9.18 6.54
C SER A 57 12.06 -8.91 7.86
N ILE A 58 11.96 -7.69 8.38
CA ILE A 58 12.58 -7.31 9.65
C ILE A 58 11.97 -8.08 10.82
N LYS A 59 10.65 -8.12 10.88
CA LYS A 59 9.90 -8.77 11.96
C LYS A 59 10.22 -10.27 12.04
N ASN A 60 10.30 -10.94 10.92
CA ASN A 60 10.52 -12.38 10.85
C ASN A 60 12.00 -12.76 10.78
N LYS A 61 12.90 -11.77 10.72
CA LYS A 61 14.35 -11.97 10.60
C LYS A 61 14.71 -12.86 9.41
N LYS A 62 13.97 -12.70 8.30
CA LYS A 62 14.16 -13.47 7.08
C LYS A 62 14.55 -12.58 5.93
N THR A 63 15.44 -13.06 5.09
CA THR A 63 15.75 -12.41 3.83
C THR A 63 14.80 -12.96 2.78
N TYR A 64 14.02 -12.08 2.17
CA TYR A 64 13.14 -12.48 1.09
C TYR A 64 13.86 -12.40 -0.25
N ASN A 65 13.47 -13.28 -1.17
CA ASN A 65 13.97 -13.25 -2.53
C ASN A 65 13.44 -11.99 -3.24
N LYS A 66 14.35 -11.13 -3.72
CA LYS A 66 14.01 -9.85 -4.35
C LYS A 66 14.15 -9.88 -5.88
N ASN A 67 14.16 -11.06 -6.49
CA ASN A 67 14.39 -11.21 -7.92
C ASN A 67 13.14 -10.98 -8.80
N ILE A 68 12.08 -10.44 -8.23
CA ILE A 68 10.89 -10.12 -9.01
C ILE A 68 10.85 -8.62 -9.29
N SER A 69 10.55 -8.26 -10.54
CA SER A 69 10.50 -6.86 -10.94
C SER A 69 9.22 -6.17 -10.43
N TYR A 70 9.27 -4.84 -10.38
CA TYR A 70 8.11 -4.03 -10.03
C TYR A 70 6.94 -4.31 -10.98
N ASP A 71 7.20 -4.35 -12.27
CA ASP A 71 6.15 -4.56 -13.28
C ASP A 71 5.47 -5.90 -13.12
N ARG A 72 6.24 -6.96 -12.88
CA ARG A 72 5.67 -8.29 -12.64
C ARG A 72 4.87 -8.34 -11.35
N SER A 73 5.31 -7.63 -10.34
CA SER A 73 4.62 -7.55 -9.05
C SER A 73 3.24 -6.92 -9.20
N ILE A 74 3.17 -5.78 -9.88
CA ILE A 74 1.90 -5.08 -10.05
C ILE A 74 0.93 -5.86 -10.93
N ILE A 75 1.42 -6.50 -11.98
CA ILE A 75 0.59 -7.35 -12.87
C ILE A 75 0.01 -8.52 -12.08
N TRP A 76 0.82 -9.16 -11.25
CA TRP A 76 0.33 -10.29 -10.46
C TRP A 76 -0.72 -9.86 -9.43
N LEU A 77 -0.49 -8.71 -8.77
CA LEU A 77 -1.44 -8.18 -7.81
C LEU A 77 -2.76 -7.76 -8.48
N GLU A 78 -2.68 -7.17 -9.68
CA GLU A 78 -3.88 -6.85 -10.45
C GLU A 78 -4.66 -8.13 -10.81
N TYR A 79 -3.96 -9.16 -11.24
CA TYR A 79 -4.58 -10.46 -11.56
C TYR A 79 -5.24 -11.06 -10.32
N PHE A 80 -4.53 -11.08 -9.19
CA PHE A 80 -5.08 -11.61 -7.94
C PHE A 80 -6.33 -10.84 -7.52
N CYS A 81 -6.26 -9.52 -7.56
CA CYS A 81 -7.37 -8.68 -7.13
C CYS A 81 -8.56 -8.74 -8.09
N HIS A 82 -8.31 -8.94 -9.38
CA HIS A 82 -9.38 -9.16 -10.33
C HIS A 82 -10.18 -10.43 -9.99
N ASN A 83 -9.49 -11.48 -9.59
CA ASN A 83 -10.12 -12.76 -9.25
C ASN A 83 -10.64 -12.83 -7.81
N HIS A 84 -10.22 -11.91 -6.94
CA HIS A 84 -10.60 -11.87 -5.53
C HIS A 84 -10.98 -10.45 -5.10
N PRO A 85 -12.00 -9.84 -5.72
CA PRO A 85 -12.29 -8.42 -5.50
C PRO A 85 -12.68 -8.09 -4.07
N ASP A 86 -13.22 -9.05 -3.31
CA ASP A 86 -13.68 -8.83 -1.94
C ASP A 86 -12.61 -9.06 -0.88
N LYS A 87 -11.48 -9.63 -1.25
CA LYS A 87 -10.37 -9.78 -0.32
C LYS A 87 -9.69 -8.43 -0.08
N SER A 88 -9.00 -8.32 1.06
CA SER A 88 -8.25 -7.10 1.35
C SER A 88 -6.97 -7.05 0.51
N PHE A 89 -6.48 -5.86 0.28
CA PHE A 89 -5.20 -5.67 -0.41
C PHE A 89 -4.04 -6.28 0.39
N ARG A 90 -4.15 -6.30 1.72
CA ARG A 90 -3.19 -6.97 2.58
C ARG A 90 -3.14 -8.47 2.29
N GLU A 91 -4.29 -9.12 2.15
CA GLU A 91 -4.34 -10.54 1.80
C GLU A 91 -3.69 -10.82 0.46
N ALA A 92 -3.91 -9.94 -0.52
CA ALA A 92 -3.26 -10.03 -1.82
C ALA A 92 -1.73 -9.92 -1.67
N THR A 93 -1.26 -8.99 -0.88
CA THR A 93 0.17 -8.78 -0.63
C THR A 93 0.79 -9.98 0.10
N GLU A 94 0.10 -10.52 1.09
CA GLU A 94 0.56 -11.71 1.79
C GLU A 94 0.66 -12.92 0.85
N SER A 95 -0.32 -13.09 -0.03
CA SER A 95 -0.30 -14.16 -1.05
C SER A 95 0.86 -13.97 -2.02
N PHE A 96 1.16 -12.74 -2.40
CA PHE A 96 2.29 -12.40 -3.25
C PHE A 96 3.61 -12.80 -2.58
N ILE A 97 3.77 -12.45 -1.31
CA ILE A 97 4.97 -12.80 -0.54
C ILE A 97 5.15 -14.31 -0.46
N ASP A 98 4.08 -15.02 -0.16
CA ASP A 98 4.12 -16.47 -0.03
C ASP A 98 4.52 -17.15 -1.34
N LYS A 99 4.05 -16.63 -2.46
CA LYS A 99 4.29 -17.23 -3.76
C LYS A 99 5.69 -16.94 -4.31
N PHE A 100 6.18 -15.71 -4.14
CA PHE A 100 7.38 -15.26 -4.86
C PHE A 100 8.57 -14.95 -3.98
N LEU A 101 8.38 -14.60 -2.73
CA LEU A 101 9.44 -14.05 -1.88
C LEU A 101 9.89 -14.99 -0.78
N LYS A 102 9.03 -15.85 -0.27
CA LYS A 102 9.42 -16.83 0.73
C LYS A 102 10.18 -17.98 0.07
N LYS A 103 11.25 -18.37 0.72
CA LYS A 103 12.06 -19.52 0.31
C LYS A 103 11.55 -20.79 0.93
#